data_ea8084b08ca13d473507cf5491bfa8af
#
_entry.id   ea8084b08ca13d473507cf5491bfa8af
#
_cell.length_a   1.000
_cell.length_b   1.000
_cell.length_c   1.000
_cell.angle_alpha   90.00
_cell.angle_beta   90.00
_cell.angle_gamma   90.00
#
_symmetry.space_group_name_H-M   'P 1'
#
loop_
_entity.id
_entity.type
_entity.pdbx_description
1 polymer ?
#
loop_
_entity_poly.entity_id
_entity_poly.type
_entity_poly.pdbx_seq_one_letter_code
_entity_poly.pdbx_strand_id
1 'polypeptide(L)'
;MTVNAHHGHTHSHNHVDSHHSSRRDFLSLLMGGTLAGASVVELAWHRAAWARATASPADDKLFDLEKAAEGVYFAKARPQAMINCNGAVFVRSKDVVVVDAHSKPSAAAALVAQIRRELTDKPVRYVINTHFHWDHTQGDLAYRQTGGKVDFIATNATKQLMSELAIARMKASLEEVPQQIDKMQQRAAHSNSAAEKAFCGEQVRQMQSYQAELKDYPLELPTITFDDSYLLRDPAFDLHLEFHGHAHTAGDVFVFCPQQRALATGDASHGWLPNLGDGFPHAWPATIDNVMRADFKYVLGGHGPMQSDRVVMTNQRNYIEELTGKVEEGKKAGLTVAQMQERFTVASLRSLESNHYAEFLTRIQAGGHPSFSDADTTPLQDDVNGNIRDIFKNLDRV
;
A
#
# COMPACT_ATOMS: atom_id res chain seq x y z
N MET A 1 49.22 59.66 -23.65
CA MET A 1 48.51 58.80 -24.64
C MET A 1 48.11 57.52 -23.95
N THR A 2 46.89 57.49 -23.55
CA THR A 2 46.27 56.45 -22.68
C THR A 2 45.44 55.60 -23.59
N VAL A 3 45.61 54.27 -23.51
CA VAL A 3 44.72 53.29 -24.13
C VAL A 3 44.10 52.44 -23.00
N ASN A 4 42.80 52.60 -22.87
CA ASN A 4 41.95 51.80 -21.98
C ASN A 4 41.68 50.38 -22.57
N ALA A 5 41.91 49.36 -21.79
CA ALA A 5 41.45 47.98 -22.07
C ALA A 5 40.21 47.69 -21.24
N HIS A 6 39.08 47.46 -21.89
CA HIS A 6 37.84 46.95 -21.29
C HIS A 6 37.92 45.44 -21.12
N HIS A 7 37.77 44.94 -19.88
CA HIS A 7 37.50 43.56 -19.58
C HIS A 7 35.97 43.34 -19.57
N GLY A 8 35.52 42.55 -20.52
CA GLY A 8 34.13 42.05 -20.55
C GLY A 8 34.00 40.82 -19.65
N HIS A 9 33.17 40.95 -18.60
CA HIS A 9 32.69 39.77 -17.83
C HIS A 9 31.49 39.19 -18.55
N THR A 10 31.65 37.97 -19.07
CA THR A 10 30.55 37.14 -19.53
C THR A 10 29.95 36.39 -18.33
N HIS A 11 28.75 36.79 -17.90
CA HIS A 11 27.94 36.03 -16.98
C HIS A 11 27.29 34.85 -17.74
N SER A 12 27.74 33.65 -17.43
CA SER A 12 27.09 32.43 -17.83
C SER A 12 25.84 32.26 -16.95
N HIS A 13 24.66 32.45 -17.52
CA HIS A 13 23.41 32.05 -16.91
C HIS A 13 23.23 30.54 -17.11
N ASN A 14 23.42 29.78 -16.04
CA ASN A 14 22.95 28.42 -15.99
C ASN A 14 21.42 28.42 -15.98
N HIS A 15 20.83 28.13 -17.13
CA HIS A 15 19.43 27.72 -17.20
C HIS A 15 19.29 26.36 -16.50
N VAL A 16 18.63 26.36 -15.35
CA VAL A 16 18.08 25.17 -14.77
C VAL A 16 16.86 24.85 -15.62
N ASP A 17 17.02 23.87 -16.52
CA ASP A 17 15.90 23.28 -17.25
C ASP A 17 14.96 22.62 -16.24
N SER A 18 13.85 23.29 -15.96
CA SER A 18 12.71 22.69 -15.30
C SER A 18 12.14 21.62 -16.24
N HIS A 19 12.44 20.35 -15.98
CA HIS A 19 11.79 19.24 -16.65
C HIS A 19 10.29 19.28 -16.33
N HIS A 20 9.54 19.99 -17.18
CA HIS A 20 8.11 19.78 -17.27
C HIS A 20 7.88 18.36 -17.79
N SER A 21 7.53 17.42 -16.90
CA SER A 21 7.05 16.12 -17.32
C SER A 21 5.90 16.32 -18.30
N SER A 22 5.99 15.69 -19.48
CA SER A 22 4.97 15.85 -20.51
C SER A 22 3.65 15.23 -20.01
N ARG A 23 2.49 15.72 -20.52
CA ARG A 23 1.19 15.07 -20.28
C ARG A 23 1.22 13.57 -20.60
N ARG A 24 2.09 13.16 -21.50
CA ARG A 24 2.29 11.75 -21.89
C ARG A 24 3.04 10.98 -20.83
N ASP A 25 4.03 11.58 -20.15
CA ASP A 25 4.76 10.97 -19.03
C ASP A 25 3.86 10.86 -17.80
N PHE A 26 3.01 11.88 -17.57
CA PHE A 26 1.99 11.86 -16.52
C PHE A 26 0.93 10.75 -16.76
N LEU A 27 0.43 10.61 -18.00
CA LEU A 27 -0.49 9.53 -18.37
C LEU A 27 0.20 8.16 -18.29
N SER A 28 1.48 8.06 -18.63
CA SER A 28 2.25 6.81 -18.45
C SER A 28 2.42 6.46 -16.97
N LEU A 29 2.51 7.45 -16.08
CA LEU A 29 2.54 7.24 -14.63
C LEU A 29 1.16 6.80 -14.10
N LEU A 30 0.07 7.35 -14.65
CA LEU A 30 -1.30 6.91 -14.35
C LEU A 30 -1.58 5.49 -14.84
N MET A 31 -1.05 5.15 -16.02
CA MET A 31 -1.22 3.86 -16.69
C MET A 31 -0.15 2.81 -16.30
N GLY A 32 0.73 3.15 -15.39
CA GLY A 32 1.91 2.35 -15.00
C GLY A 32 1.62 1.01 -14.33
N GLY A 33 0.35 0.57 -14.31
CA GLY A 33 -0.08 -0.75 -13.83
C GLY A 33 -0.85 -1.59 -14.85
N THR A 34 -0.97 -1.20 -16.13
CA THR A 34 -1.98 -1.77 -17.03
C THR A 34 -1.47 -2.37 -18.34
N LEU A 35 -0.34 -3.06 -18.36
CA LEU A 35 0.01 -3.82 -19.59
C LEU A 35 0.66 -5.17 -19.27
N ALA A 36 -0.07 -6.08 -18.64
CA ALA A 36 0.15 -7.52 -18.49
C ALA A 36 0.05 -8.02 -17.03
N GLY A 37 -0.98 -7.62 -16.31
CA GLY A 37 -1.31 -8.13 -14.99
C GLY A 37 -2.56 -7.43 -14.47
N ALA A 38 -3.36 -8.11 -13.70
CA ALA A 38 -4.51 -7.50 -13.04
C ALA A 38 -4.03 -6.30 -12.21
N SER A 39 -4.74 -5.16 -12.26
CA SER A 39 -4.43 -4.02 -11.40
C SER A 39 -4.54 -4.43 -9.93
N VAL A 40 -3.84 -3.73 -9.02
CA VAL A 40 -3.92 -4.00 -7.58
C VAL A 40 -5.38 -3.97 -7.09
N VAL A 41 -6.18 -3.07 -7.67
CA VAL A 41 -7.62 -2.97 -7.39
C VAL A 41 -8.37 -4.21 -7.89
N GLU A 42 -8.04 -4.72 -9.08
CA GLU A 42 -8.64 -5.93 -9.64
C GLU A 42 -8.31 -7.17 -8.78
N LEU A 43 -7.07 -7.29 -8.30
CA LEU A 43 -6.69 -8.32 -7.33
C LEU A 43 -7.47 -8.23 -6.02
N ALA A 44 -7.70 -7.02 -5.51
CA ALA A 44 -8.51 -6.81 -4.31
C ALA A 44 -9.96 -7.28 -4.51
N TRP A 45 -10.57 -6.98 -5.65
CA TRP A 45 -11.90 -7.47 -6.00
C TRP A 45 -11.95 -8.99 -6.12
N HIS A 46 -10.94 -9.61 -6.74
CA HIS A 46 -10.84 -11.06 -6.83
C HIS A 46 -10.79 -11.71 -5.45
N ARG A 47 -9.95 -11.18 -4.56
CA ARG A 47 -9.84 -11.69 -3.17
C ARG A 47 -11.16 -11.53 -2.41
N ALA A 48 -11.78 -10.36 -2.50
CA ALA A 48 -13.06 -10.10 -1.82
C ALA A 48 -14.17 -11.04 -2.30
N ALA A 49 -14.29 -11.22 -3.62
CA ALA A 49 -15.30 -12.11 -4.19
C ALA A 49 -15.10 -13.58 -3.81
N TRP A 50 -13.85 -14.06 -3.83
CA TRP A 50 -13.53 -15.42 -3.42
C TRP A 50 -13.83 -15.66 -1.94
N ALA A 51 -13.38 -14.76 -1.08
CA ALA A 51 -13.59 -14.87 0.35
C ALA A 51 -15.09 -14.85 0.70
N ARG A 52 -15.89 -14.02 0.02
CA ARG A 52 -17.36 -14.03 0.18
C ARG A 52 -18.00 -15.31 -0.30
N ALA A 53 -17.57 -15.86 -1.43
CA ALA A 53 -18.11 -17.10 -1.97
C ALA A 53 -17.84 -18.31 -1.04
N THR A 54 -16.81 -18.23 -0.21
CA THR A 54 -16.40 -19.30 0.71
C THR A 54 -16.76 -19.03 2.18
N ALA A 55 -17.23 -17.81 2.53
CA ALA A 55 -17.58 -17.44 3.89
C ALA A 55 -18.93 -18.02 4.33
N SER A 56 -19.07 -18.25 5.64
CA SER A 56 -20.38 -18.57 6.23
C SER A 56 -21.30 -17.33 6.16
N PRO A 57 -22.58 -17.47 5.77
CA PRO A 57 -23.53 -16.36 5.70
C PRO A 57 -23.74 -15.60 7.03
N ALA A 58 -23.38 -16.20 8.16
CA ALA A 58 -23.56 -15.60 9.49
C ALA A 58 -22.39 -14.71 9.94
N ASP A 59 -21.28 -14.64 9.18
CA ASP A 59 -20.09 -13.87 9.56
C ASP A 59 -19.98 -12.59 8.73
N ASP A 60 -20.49 -11.49 9.29
CA ASP A 60 -20.51 -10.16 8.70
C ASP A 60 -19.33 -9.25 9.14
N LYS A 61 -18.44 -9.77 10.00
CA LYS A 61 -17.28 -9.00 10.47
C LYS A 61 -16.32 -8.71 9.31
N LEU A 62 -15.85 -7.45 9.25
CA LEU A 62 -14.88 -7.02 8.24
C LEU A 62 -13.44 -7.05 8.77
N PHE A 63 -13.26 -7.11 10.09
CA PHE A 63 -11.94 -7.12 10.72
C PHE A 63 -11.85 -8.17 11.81
N ASP A 64 -10.67 -8.76 11.96
CA ASP A 64 -10.24 -9.46 13.14
C ASP A 64 -9.39 -8.50 13.99
N LEU A 65 -9.83 -8.18 15.21
CA LEU A 65 -9.08 -7.34 16.13
C LEU A 65 -8.14 -8.22 16.98
N GLU A 66 -6.87 -8.23 16.61
CA GLU A 66 -5.83 -8.99 17.30
C GLU A 66 -5.09 -8.08 18.28
N LYS A 67 -5.04 -8.43 19.58
CA LYS A 67 -4.30 -7.64 20.58
C LYS A 67 -2.81 -7.88 20.43
N ALA A 68 -2.05 -6.84 20.09
CA ALA A 68 -0.58 -6.85 20.06
C ALA A 68 0.00 -6.59 21.45
N ALA A 69 -0.45 -5.52 22.11
CA ALA A 69 -0.04 -5.11 23.45
C ALA A 69 -1.18 -4.40 24.17
N GLU A 70 -0.95 -3.91 25.40
CA GLU A 70 -1.98 -3.18 26.12
C GLU A 70 -2.33 -1.87 25.39
N GLY A 71 -3.61 -1.71 25.07
CA GLY A 71 -4.10 -0.57 24.27
C GLY A 71 -3.70 -0.57 22.80
N VAL A 72 -3.02 -1.62 22.29
CA VAL A 72 -2.59 -1.71 20.89
C VAL A 72 -3.21 -2.93 20.24
N TYR A 73 -3.95 -2.69 19.16
CA TYR A 73 -4.64 -3.74 18.41
C TYR A 73 -4.31 -3.65 16.91
N PHE A 74 -4.22 -4.80 16.30
CA PHE A 74 -4.09 -4.96 14.86
C PHE A 74 -5.47 -5.28 14.29
N ALA A 75 -6.00 -4.38 13.48
CA ALA A 75 -7.26 -4.56 12.77
C ALA A 75 -6.97 -5.26 11.44
N LYS A 76 -6.87 -6.58 11.49
CA LYS A 76 -6.61 -7.39 10.30
C LYS A 76 -7.85 -7.43 9.41
N ALA A 77 -7.71 -6.90 8.21
CA ALA A 77 -8.79 -6.87 7.25
C ALA A 77 -9.15 -8.26 6.76
N ARG A 78 -10.44 -8.55 6.73
CA ARG A 78 -10.97 -9.76 6.10
C ARG A 78 -11.23 -9.49 4.62
N PRO A 79 -10.81 -10.40 3.72
CA PRO A 79 -10.92 -10.15 2.28
C PRO A 79 -12.36 -9.99 1.75
N GLN A 80 -13.37 -10.44 2.53
CA GLN A 80 -14.78 -10.48 2.09
C GLN A 80 -15.41 -9.14 1.67
N ALA A 81 -14.81 -8.02 2.03
CA ALA A 81 -15.43 -6.70 1.85
C ALA A 81 -14.64 -5.77 0.95
N MET A 82 -13.78 -6.29 0.08
CA MET A 82 -12.89 -5.48 -0.73
C MET A 82 -12.03 -4.52 0.12
N ILE A 83 -11.76 -4.91 1.38
CA ILE A 83 -10.81 -4.20 2.23
C ILE A 83 -9.47 -4.81 1.94
N ASN A 84 -8.57 -4.01 1.41
CA ASN A 84 -7.28 -4.52 1.01
C ASN A 84 -6.21 -4.31 2.09
N CYS A 85 -6.25 -3.24 2.88
CA CYS A 85 -5.27 -2.97 3.93
C CYS A 85 -5.78 -3.29 5.33
N ASN A 86 -4.85 -3.64 6.21
CA ASN A 86 -5.05 -3.69 7.66
C ASN A 86 -4.98 -2.29 8.27
N GLY A 87 -5.36 -2.17 9.55
CA GLY A 87 -5.14 -0.97 10.33
C GLY A 87 -4.50 -1.28 11.68
N ALA A 88 -3.85 -0.29 12.28
CA ALA A 88 -3.45 -0.36 13.67
C ALA A 88 -4.33 0.57 14.52
N VAL A 89 -4.78 0.08 15.67
CA VAL A 89 -5.67 0.82 16.58
C VAL A 89 -4.97 1.01 17.93
N PHE A 90 -4.75 2.26 18.30
CA PHE A 90 -4.14 2.65 19.56
C PHE A 90 -5.18 3.29 20.47
N VAL A 91 -5.58 2.57 21.53
CA VAL A 91 -6.53 3.04 22.53
C VAL A 91 -5.75 3.74 23.63
N ARG A 92 -5.74 5.07 23.60
CA ARG A 92 -4.98 5.89 24.54
C ARG A 92 -5.84 6.34 25.74
N SER A 93 -5.34 7.26 26.57
CA SER A 93 -6.03 7.68 27.81
C SER A 93 -7.42 8.28 27.55
N LYS A 94 -7.58 9.11 26.51
CA LYS A 94 -8.81 9.86 26.23
C LYS A 94 -9.39 9.64 24.83
N ASP A 95 -8.65 9.04 23.93
CA ASP A 95 -9.01 8.91 22.53
C ASP A 95 -8.47 7.60 21.91
N VAL A 96 -8.81 7.43 20.65
CA VAL A 96 -8.29 6.37 19.79
C VAL A 96 -7.55 7.02 18.64
N VAL A 97 -6.40 6.45 18.28
CA VAL A 97 -5.67 6.73 17.04
C VAL A 97 -5.79 5.51 16.15
N VAL A 98 -6.12 5.72 14.87
CA VAL A 98 -6.15 4.68 13.84
C VAL A 98 -5.07 4.97 12.83
N VAL A 99 -4.32 3.94 12.43
CA VAL A 99 -3.35 4.01 11.33
C VAL A 99 -3.98 3.34 10.12
N ASP A 100 -4.07 4.09 9.03
CA ASP A 100 -4.72 3.82 7.76
C ASP A 100 -6.24 3.69 7.79
N ALA A 101 -6.87 4.22 6.75
CA ALA A 101 -8.31 4.43 6.69
C ALA A 101 -9.06 3.44 5.80
N HIS A 102 -8.36 2.48 5.23
CA HIS A 102 -8.91 1.46 4.34
C HIS A 102 -9.38 1.94 2.95
N SER A 103 -9.88 0.98 2.16
CA SER A 103 -10.18 1.11 0.72
C SER A 103 -11.44 1.89 0.42
N LYS A 104 -12.35 2.08 1.40
CA LYS A 104 -13.64 2.71 1.16
C LYS A 104 -14.33 3.16 2.46
N PRO A 105 -15.27 4.11 2.38
CA PRO A 105 -15.96 4.68 3.55
C PRO A 105 -16.67 3.64 4.42
N SER A 106 -17.37 2.69 3.83
CA SER A 106 -18.09 1.67 4.59
C SER A 106 -17.15 0.77 5.41
N ALA A 107 -15.93 0.53 4.93
CA ALA A 107 -14.92 -0.22 5.67
C ALA A 107 -14.45 0.55 6.91
N ALA A 108 -14.13 1.83 6.77
CA ALA A 108 -13.75 2.71 7.87
C ALA A 108 -14.88 2.81 8.91
N ALA A 109 -16.12 3.00 8.48
CA ALA A 109 -17.29 3.04 9.36
C ALA A 109 -17.48 1.73 10.13
N ALA A 110 -17.27 0.58 9.48
CA ALA A 110 -17.34 -0.73 10.12
C ALA A 110 -16.25 -0.91 11.18
N LEU A 111 -15.02 -0.47 10.92
CA LEU A 111 -13.94 -0.51 11.93
C LEU A 111 -14.30 0.36 13.15
N VAL A 112 -14.78 1.59 12.94
CA VAL A 112 -15.20 2.47 14.04
C VAL A 112 -16.31 1.84 14.87
N ALA A 113 -17.32 1.25 14.22
CA ALA A 113 -18.39 0.54 14.92
C ALA A 113 -17.86 -0.67 15.71
N GLN A 114 -16.90 -1.41 15.16
CA GLN A 114 -16.29 -2.55 15.84
C GLN A 114 -15.41 -2.12 17.02
N ILE A 115 -14.62 -1.04 16.89
CA ILE A 115 -13.86 -0.44 18.01
C ILE A 115 -14.79 -0.09 19.16
N ARG A 116 -15.91 0.60 18.89
CA ARG A 116 -16.90 0.98 19.91
C ARG A 116 -17.53 -0.23 20.59
N ARG A 117 -17.83 -1.26 19.86
CA ARG A 117 -18.46 -2.49 20.38
C ARG A 117 -17.50 -3.35 21.20
N GLU A 118 -16.25 -3.47 20.76
CA GLU A 118 -15.33 -4.50 21.27
C GLU A 118 -14.19 -3.95 22.13
N LEU A 119 -13.81 -2.67 21.96
CA LEU A 119 -12.63 -2.11 22.60
C LEU A 119 -12.95 -0.95 23.55
N THR A 120 -13.63 0.10 23.10
CA THR A 120 -13.82 1.33 23.89
C THR A 120 -14.81 2.28 23.25
N ASP A 121 -15.51 3.08 24.10
CA ASP A 121 -16.38 4.18 23.66
C ASP A 121 -15.62 5.49 23.41
N LYS A 122 -14.30 5.53 23.62
CA LYS A 122 -13.48 6.71 23.35
C LYS A 122 -13.56 7.11 21.88
N PRO A 123 -13.59 8.42 21.57
CA PRO A 123 -13.67 8.88 20.18
C PRO A 123 -12.37 8.60 19.42
N VAL A 124 -12.48 8.26 18.13
CA VAL A 124 -11.35 8.35 17.22
C VAL A 124 -11.02 9.83 17.04
N ARG A 125 -9.80 10.22 17.39
CA ARG A 125 -9.34 11.61 17.37
C ARG A 125 -8.33 11.88 16.26
N TYR A 126 -7.55 10.87 15.90
CA TYR A 126 -6.54 10.96 14.87
C TYR A 126 -6.61 9.74 13.96
N VAL A 127 -6.47 10.01 12.66
CA VAL A 127 -6.18 8.99 11.64
C VAL A 127 -4.84 9.33 11.03
N ILE A 128 -3.95 8.36 10.96
CA ILE A 128 -2.62 8.53 10.37
C ILE A 128 -2.60 7.79 9.04
N ASN A 129 -2.44 8.52 7.93
CA ASN A 129 -2.24 7.89 6.64
C ASN A 129 -0.74 7.61 6.47
N THR A 130 -0.38 6.34 6.43
CA THR A 130 1.04 5.95 6.27
C THR A 130 1.58 6.41 4.93
N HIS A 131 0.79 6.32 3.87
CA HIS A 131 1.12 6.75 2.52
C HIS A 131 -0.16 7.04 1.71
N PHE A 132 -0.01 7.40 0.43
CA PHE A 132 -1.10 7.96 -0.39
C PHE A 132 -1.96 6.94 -1.13
N HIS A 133 -1.69 5.63 -1.05
CA HIS A 133 -2.42 4.65 -1.82
C HIS A 133 -3.89 4.55 -1.42
N TRP A 134 -4.70 4.11 -2.38
CA TRP A 134 -6.16 4.10 -2.32
C TRP A 134 -6.73 3.29 -1.15
N ASP A 135 -6.12 2.16 -0.85
CA ASP A 135 -6.57 1.26 0.21
C ASP A 135 -6.15 1.72 1.62
N HIS A 136 -5.37 2.78 1.73
CA HIS A 136 -4.97 3.40 3.00
C HIS A 136 -5.67 4.74 3.27
N THR A 137 -6.30 5.37 2.25
CA THR A 137 -6.78 6.75 2.34
C THR A 137 -8.24 6.96 1.96
N GLN A 138 -8.86 6.07 1.15
CA GLN A 138 -10.21 6.32 0.62
C GLN A 138 -11.33 6.23 1.67
N GLY A 139 -11.07 5.71 2.86
CA GLY A 139 -12.01 5.69 3.97
C GLY A 139 -11.98 6.91 4.89
N ASP A 140 -11.04 7.85 4.73
CA ASP A 140 -10.79 8.96 5.66
C ASP A 140 -12.05 9.75 6.03
N LEU A 141 -12.87 10.15 5.07
CA LEU A 141 -14.07 10.96 5.32
C LEU A 141 -15.06 10.26 6.29
N ALA A 142 -15.14 8.94 6.27
CA ALA A 142 -16.05 8.22 7.15
C ALA A 142 -15.71 8.43 8.63
N TYR A 143 -14.44 8.64 8.97
CA TYR A 143 -14.04 8.97 10.34
C TYR A 143 -14.57 10.33 10.79
N ARG A 144 -14.63 11.36 9.91
CA ARG A 144 -15.28 12.64 10.24
C ARG A 144 -16.78 12.48 10.50
N GLN A 145 -17.43 11.58 9.78
CA GLN A 145 -18.87 11.36 9.90
C GLN A 145 -19.28 10.63 11.19
N THR A 146 -18.32 10.10 11.95
CA THR A 146 -18.59 9.41 13.22
C THR A 146 -18.98 10.33 14.39
N GLY A 147 -19.03 11.65 14.18
CA GLY A 147 -19.58 12.63 15.13
C GLY A 147 -18.53 13.32 16.04
N GLY A 148 -17.24 13.20 15.72
CA GLY A 148 -16.16 13.85 16.47
C GLY A 148 -15.27 14.72 15.59
N LYS A 149 -14.43 15.56 16.24
CA LYS A 149 -13.33 16.24 15.54
C LYS A 149 -12.22 15.21 15.30
N VAL A 150 -11.97 14.85 14.06
CA VAL A 150 -10.87 13.97 13.62
C VAL A 150 -9.83 14.78 12.86
N ASP A 151 -8.57 14.67 13.22
CA ASP A 151 -7.45 15.20 12.45
C ASP A 151 -6.74 14.06 11.70
N PHE A 152 -6.42 14.31 10.44
CA PHE A 152 -5.67 13.37 9.57
C PHE A 152 -4.22 13.81 9.53
N ILE A 153 -3.31 12.87 9.77
CA ILE A 153 -1.87 13.15 9.89
C ILE A 153 -1.11 12.34 8.86
N ALA A 154 -0.22 12.99 8.12
CA ALA A 154 0.71 12.35 7.17
C ALA A 154 1.97 13.20 6.99
N THR A 155 2.92 12.72 6.18
CA THR A 155 4.01 13.60 5.70
C THR A 155 3.51 14.62 4.69
N ASN A 156 4.26 15.71 4.50
CA ASN A 156 4.02 16.68 3.43
C ASN A 156 4.04 16.00 2.06
N ALA A 157 4.96 15.07 1.84
CA ALA A 157 5.05 14.30 0.60
C ALA A 157 3.80 13.45 0.35
N THR A 158 3.29 12.74 1.35
CA THR A 158 2.04 11.97 1.24
C THR A 158 0.86 12.88 0.90
N LYS A 159 0.70 14.02 1.58
CA LYS A 159 -0.36 14.99 1.25
C LYS A 159 -0.28 15.49 -0.19
N GLN A 160 0.92 15.80 -0.68
CA GLN A 160 1.12 16.22 -2.06
C GLN A 160 0.70 15.11 -3.03
N LEU A 161 1.15 13.87 -2.82
CA LEU A 161 0.80 12.72 -3.65
C LEU A 161 -0.70 12.40 -3.62
N MET A 162 -1.36 12.56 -2.46
CA MET A 162 -2.82 12.44 -2.37
C MET A 162 -3.53 13.45 -3.26
N SER A 163 -3.09 14.71 -3.26
CA SER A 163 -3.71 15.77 -4.07
C SER A 163 -3.41 15.64 -5.57
N GLU A 164 -2.22 15.19 -5.94
CA GLU A 164 -1.76 15.14 -7.34
C GLU A 164 -2.09 13.81 -8.02
N LEU A 165 -1.88 12.68 -7.34
CA LEU A 165 -1.98 11.36 -7.93
C LEU A 165 -3.21 10.56 -7.45
N ALA A 166 -3.47 10.51 -6.14
CA ALA A 166 -4.51 9.64 -5.61
C ALA A 166 -5.91 10.00 -6.15
N ILE A 167 -6.23 11.29 -6.23
CA ILE A 167 -7.50 11.77 -6.79
C ILE A 167 -7.63 11.38 -8.26
N ALA A 168 -6.57 11.58 -9.04
CA ALA A 168 -6.58 11.25 -10.47
C ALA A 168 -6.69 9.74 -10.70
N ARG A 169 -5.96 8.92 -9.92
CA ARG A 169 -6.02 7.45 -9.98
C ARG A 169 -7.39 6.92 -9.57
N MET A 170 -7.99 7.48 -8.51
CA MET A 170 -9.35 7.11 -8.09
C MET A 170 -10.37 7.37 -9.21
N LYS A 171 -10.33 8.54 -9.85
CA LYS A 171 -11.21 8.86 -10.98
C LYS A 171 -11.02 7.89 -12.15
N ALA A 172 -9.77 7.63 -12.54
CA ALA A 172 -9.46 6.68 -13.60
C ALA A 172 -9.98 5.26 -13.27
N SER A 173 -9.78 4.78 -12.04
CA SER A 173 -10.29 3.48 -11.60
C SER A 173 -11.82 3.43 -11.68
N LEU A 174 -12.53 4.50 -11.29
CA LEU A 174 -13.98 4.55 -11.36
C LEU A 174 -14.50 4.57 -12.81
N GLU A 175 -13.77 5.18 -13.74
CA GLU A 175 -14.08 5.18 -15.17
C GLU A 175 -13.90 3.78 -15.80
N GLU A 176 -13.00 2.95 -15.28
CA GLU A 176 -12.77 1.59 -15.75
C GLU A 176 -13.78 0.56 -15.22
N VAL A 177 -14.47 0.85 -14.10
CA VAL A 177 -15.40 -0.09 -13.44
C VAL A 177 -16.46 -0.67 -14.40
N PRO A 178 -17.14 0.10 -15.27
CA PRO A 178 -18.13 -0.45 -16.18
C PRO A 178 -17.54 -1.53 -17.11
N GLN A 179 -16.35 -1.31 -17.65
CA GLN A 179 -15.69 -2.29 -18.53
C GLN A 179 -15.29 -3.57 -17.76
N GLN A 180 -14.87 -3.43 -16.50
CA GLN A 180 -14.56 -4.57 -15.65
C GLN A 180 -15.82 -5.38 -15.32
N ILE A 181 -16.94 -4.70 -15.05
CA ILE A 181 -18.24 -5.35 -14.84
C ILE A 181 -18.64 -6.14 -16.09
N ASP A 182 -18.55 -5.54 -17.27
CA ASP A 182 -18.90 -6.21 -18.54
C ASP A 182 -18.03 -7.47 -18.76
N LYS A 183 -16.71 -7.40 -18.51
CA LYS A 183 -15.82 -8.57 -18.59
C LYS A 183 -16.26 -9.70 -17.65
N MET A 184 -16.59 -9.38 -16.40
CA MET A 184 -17.03 -10.39 -15.43
C MET A 184 -18.38 -11.00 -15.80
N GLN A 185 -19.31 -10.21 -16.33
CA GLN A 185 -20.59 -10.71 -16.82
C GLN A 185 -20.43 -11.64 -18.03
N GLN A 186 -19.57 -11.28 -18.98
CA GLN A 186 -19.23 -12.13 -20.13
C GLN A 186 -18.56 -13.44 -19.67
N ARG A 187 -17.60 -13.38 -18.74
CA ARG A 187 -16.96 -14.55 -18.17
C ARG A 187 -17.99 -15.48 -17.50
N ALA A 188 -18.90 -14.92 -16.70
CA ALA A 188 -19.98 -15.68 -16.09
C ALA A 188 -20.90 -16.35 -17.13
N ALA A 189 -21.22 -15.65 -18.23
CA ALA A 189 -22.08 -16.17 -19.27
C ALA A 189 -21.45 -17.36 -20.03
N HIS A 190 -20.14 -17.34 -20.24
CA HIS A 190 -19.40 -18.40 -20.94
C HIS A 190 -18.96 -19.57 -20.04
N SER A 191 -18.94 -19.39 -18.73
CA SER A 191 -18.54 -20.45 -17.79
C SER A 191 -19.61 -21.54 -17.67
N ASN A 192 -19.16 -22.79 -17.54
CA ASN A 192 -20.02 -23.92 -17.17
C ASN A 192 -19.97 -24.23 -15.67
N SER A 193 -19.11 -23.55 -14.91
CA SER A 193 -18.92 -23.75 -13.47
C SER A 193 -19.88 -22.85 -12.67
N ALA A 194 -20.72 -23.45 -11.82
CA ALA A 194 -21.59 -22.70 -10.92
C ALA A 194 -20.78 -21.86 -9.91
N ALA A 195 -19.63 -22.38 -9.46
CA ALA A 195 -18.73 -21.67 -8.54
C ALA A 195 -18.12 -20.40 -9.22
N GLU A 196 -17.69 -20.53 -10.48
CA GLU A 196 -17.17 -19.40 -11.22
C GLU A 196 -18.23 -18.33 -11.50
N LYS A 197 -19.45 -18.76 -11.85
CA LYS A 197 -20.60 -17.81 -12.01
C LYS A 197 -20.88 -17.05 -10.71
N ALA A 198 -20.90 -17.74 -9.57
CA ALA A 198 -21.11 -17.12 -8.26
C ALA A 198 -19.98 -16.14 -7.93
N PHE A 199 -18.72 -16.50 -8.21
CA PHE A 199 -17.56 -15.66 -8.05
C PHE A 199 -17.63 -14.39 -8.89
N CYS A 200 -17.91 -14.50 -10.20
CA CYS A 200 -18.09 -13.34 -11.09
C CYS A 200 -19.22 -12.43 -10.61
N GLY A 201 -20.34 -13.01 -10.18
CA GLY A 201 -21.47 -12.26 -9.64
C GLY A 201 -21.12 -11.47 -8.37
N GLU A 202 -20.29 -12.05 -7.49
CA GLU A 202 -19.82 -11.34 -6.29
C GLU A 202 -18.84 -10.22 -6.66
N GLN A 203 -17.95 -10.43 -7.63
CA GLN A 203 -17.08 -9.35 -8.13
C GLN A 203 -17.88 -8.17 -8.68
N VAL A 204 -18.90 -8.43 -9.48
CA VAL A 204 -19.78 -7.36 -10.00
C VAL A 204 -20.42 -6.59 -8.84
N ARG A 205 -20.91 -7.27 -7.80
CA ARG A 205 -21.48 -6.60 -6.62
C ARG A 205 -20.47 -5.72 -5.90
N GLN A 206 -19.22 -6.20 -5.71
CA GLN A 206 -18.16 -5.44 -5.06
C GLN A 206 -17.76 -4.19 -5.89
N MET A 207 -17.65 -4.32 -7.21
CA MET A 207 -17.37 -3.21 -8.11
C MET A 207 -18.47 -2.15 -8.09
N GLN A 208 -19.73 -2.56 -8.13
CA GLN A 208 -20.89 -1.67 -8.04
C GLN A 208 -20.92 -0.93 -6.69
N SER A 209 -20.66 -1.64 -5.58
CA SER A 209 -20.59 -1.03 -4.25
C SER A 209 -19.45 -0.01 -4.17
N TYR A 210 -18.27 -0.34 -4.66
CA TYR A 210 -17.11 0.54 -4.71
C TYR A 210 -17.42 1.82 -5.51
N GLN A 211 -17.97 1.68 -6.72
CA GLN A 211 -18.37 2.81 -7.56
C GLN A 211 -19.42 3.69 -6.88
N ALA A 212 -20.43 3.08 -6.26
CA ALA A 212 -21.50 3.82 -5.59
C ALA A 212 -20.99 4.63 -4.38
N GLU A 213 -20.04 4.09 -3.62
CA GLU A 213 -19.46 4.76 -2.46
C GLU A 213 -18.50 5.90 -2.83
N LEU A 214 -17.77 5.77 -3.95
CA LEU A 214 -16.67 6.68 -4.29
C LEU A 214 -16.98 7.65 -5.43
N LYS A 215 -18.07 7.47 -6.18
CA LYS A 215 -18.41 8.27 -7.35
C LYS A 215 -18.39 9.78 -7.10
N ASP A 216 -18.94 10.21 -5.98
CA ASP A 216 -19.05 11.63 -5.60
C ASP A 216 -18.29 11.90 -4.28
N TYR A 217 -17.40 11.00 -3.88
CA TYR A 217 -16.71 11.06 -2.62
C TYR A 217 -15.46 11.92 -2.72
N PRO A 218 -15.37 13.04 -1.97
CA PRO A 218 -14.15 13.83 -1.94
C PRO A 218 -13.10 13.09 -1.15
N LEU A 219 -11.90 12.93 -1.72
CA LEU A 219 -10.76 12.44 -0.95
C LEU A 219 -10.40 13.47 0.13
N GLU A 220 -10.39 13.02 1.39
CA GLU A 220 -9.99 13.85 2.50
C GLU A 220 -8.46 14.00 2.50
N LEU A 221 -7.96 15.22 2.67
CA LEU A 221 -6.52 15.48 2.74
C LEU A 221 -6.05 15.63 4.19
N PRO A 222 -4.80 15.27 4.51
CA PRO A 222 -4.22 15.47 5.83
C PRO A 222 -4.32 16.91 6.32
N THR A 223 -4.83 17.07 7.56
CA THR A 223 -4.99 18.37 8.23
C THR A 223 -3.75 18.79 9.01
N ILE A 224 -2.95 17.80 9.42
CA ILE A 224 -1.65 17.97 10.07
C ILE A 224 -0.60 17.28 9.23
N THR A 225 0.48 17.98 8.92
CA THR A 225 1.59 17.40 8.14
C THR A 225 2.94 17.69 8.79
N PHE A 226 3.93 16.86 8.50
CA PHE A 226 5.30 17.00 8.96
C PHE A 226 6.28 16.50 7.90
N ASP A 227 7.56 16.83 8.03
CA ASP A 227 8.61 16.33 7.13
C ASP A 227 9.36 15.13 7.75
N ASP A 228 9.91 15.30 8.94
CA ASP A 228 10.76 14.28 9.58
C ASP A 228 10.06 13.48 10.66
N SER A 229 9.37 14.17 11.58
CA SER A 229 8.70 13.52 12.71
C SER A 229 7.57 14.35 13.30
N TYR A 230 6.63 13.64 13.94
CA TYR A 230 5.55 14.25 14.71
C TYR A 230 5.27 13.39 15.95
N LEU A 231 5.15 14.02 17.12
CA LEU A 231 4.93 13.35 18.39
C LEU A 231 3.51 13.57 18.92
N LEU A 232 2.73 12.50 19.04
CA LEU A 232 1.44 12.50 19.71
C LEU A 232 1.61 12.03 21.16
N ARG A 233 1.70 12.98 22.11
CA ARG A 233 1.85 12.69 23.54
C ARG A 233 0.53 12.27 24.17
N ASP A 234 0.59 11.31 25.08
CA ASP A 234 -0.55 10.89 25.90
C ASP A 234 -0.07 10.22 27.19
N PRO A 235 -0.78 10.39 28.34
CA PRO A 235 -0.39 9.76 29.60
C PRO A 235 -0.28 8.23 29.59
N ALA A 236 -1.01 7.55 28.69
CA ALA A 236 -0.93 6.09 28.59
C ALA A 236 0.33 5.65 27.82
N PHE A 237 0.58 6.24 26.67
CA PHE A 237 1.77 6.03 25.86
C PHE A 237 1.85 7.06 24.70
N ASP A 238 3.06 7.41 24.34
CA ASP A 238 3.33 8.30 23.21
C ASP A 238 3.31 7.53 21.90
N LEU A 239 2.96 8.22 20.79
CA LEU A 239 3.15 7.72 19.44
C LEU A 239 4.13 8.63 18.70
N HIS A 240 5.22 8.04 18.26
CA HIS A 240 6.23 8.68 17.42
C HIS A 240 5.92 8.37 15.96
N LEU A 241 5.56 9.41 15.20
CA LEU A 241 5.34 9.33 13.77
C LEU A 241 6.64 9.78 13.11
N GLU A 242 7.26 8.92 12.32
CA GLU A 242 8.61 9.17 11.83
C GLU A 242 8.71 8.83 10.34
N PHE A 243 9.43 9.68 9.59
CA PHE A 243 9.88 9.41 8.24
C PHE A 243 11.34 8.97 8.28
N HIS A 244 11.63 7.76 7.85
CA HIS A 244 12.98 7.17 7.91
C HIS A 244 13.70 7.14 6.56
N GLY A 245 13.11 7.73 5.52
CA GLY A 245 13.59 7.74 4.15
C GLY A 245 12.54 7.20 3.17
N HIS A 246 12.84 7.31 1.89
CA HIS A 246 11.98 6.79 0.82
C HIS A 246 11.95 5.27 0.85
N ALA A 247 10.76 4.68 0.63
CA ALA A 247 10.56 3.24 0.64
C ALA A 247 9.49 2.81 -0.39
N HIS A 248 8.30 2.44 0.07
CA HIS A 248 7.17 2.08 -0.76
C HIS A 248 6.64 3.28 -1.56
N THR A 249 6.74 4.47 -0.96
CA THR A 249 6.43 5.76 -1.58
C THR A 249 7.46 6.83 -1.17
N ALA A 250 7.24 8.07 -1.57
CA ALA A 250 8.09 9.19 -1.17
C ALA A 250 7.80 9.71 0.25
N GLY A 251 6.77 9.20 0.93
CA GLY A 251 6.31 9.81 2.17
C GLY A 251 5.84 8.83 3.25
N ASP A 252 6.37 7.62 3.28
CA ASP A 252 5.93 6.57 4.20
C ASP A 252 6.14 6.94 5.66
N VAL A 253 5.06 6.91 6.45
CA VAL A 253 5.07 7.16 7.89
C VAL A 253 5.16 5.83 8.65
N PHE A 254 6.12 5.76 9.56
CA PHE A 254 6.22 4.72 10.58
C PHE A 254 5.65 5.25 11.89
N VAL A 255 4.74 4.50 12.52
CA VAL A 255 4.13 4.89 13.79
C VAL A 255 4.65 3.97 14.89
N PHE A 256 5.58 4.48 15.70
CA PHE A 256 6.20 3.73 16.76
C PHE A 256 5.63 4.09 18.14
N CYS A 257 5.22 3.08 18.90
CA CYS A 257 4.83 3.16 20.30
C CYS A 257 5.92 2.52 21.18
N PRO A 258 6.85 3.31 21.75
CA PRO A 258 7.99 2.76 22.51
C PRO A 258 7.54 1.95 23.73
N GLN A 259 6.57 2.44 24.49
CA GLN A 259 6.11 1.81 25.73
C GLN A 259 5.48 0.44 25.48
N GLN A 260 4.88 0.23 24.31
CA GLN A 260 4.24 -1.03 23.90
C GLN A 260 5.08 -1.84 22.93
N ARG A 261 6.24 -1.31 22.50
CA ARG A 261 7.15 -1.92 21.54
C ARG A 261 6.43 -2.35 20.25
N ALA A 262 5.47 -1.53 19.81
CA ALA A 262 4.65 -1.76 18.62
C ALA A 262 4.97 -0.74 17.55
N LEU A 263 5.11 -1.20 16.31
CA LEU A 263 5.45 -0.42 15.15
C LEU A 263 4.42 -0.67 14.04
N ALA A 264 3.67 0.36 13.63
CA ALA A 264 2.87 0.30 12.42
C ALA A 264 3.67 0.86 11.24
N THR A 265 3.66 0.15 10.12
CA THR A 265 4.61 0.35 9.01
C THR A 265 3.92 0.65 7.68
N GLY A 266 2.58 0.60 7.61
CA GLY A 266 1.90 0.62 6.32
C GLY A 266 2.50 -0.41 5.37
N ASP A 267 2.80 0.03 4.15
CA ASP A 267 3.35 -0.84 3.11
C ASP A 267 4.86 -0.77 2.97
N ALA A 268 5.51 0.07 3.77
CA ALA A 268 6.97 0.07 3.83
C ALA A 268 7.54 -1.24 4.41
N SER A 269 6.75 -1.97 5.24
CA SER A 269 7.02 -3.37 5.60
C SER A 269 5.74 -4.09 6.04
N HIS A 270 5.43 -5.22 5.43
CA HIS A 270 4.21 -5.98 5.70
C HIS A 270 4.37 -7.47 5.38
N GLY A 271 3.33 -8.27 5.63
CA GLY A 271 3.37 -9.72 5.47
C GLY A 271 3.26 -10.24 4.03
N TRP A 272 3.08 -9.39 3.02
CA TRP A 272 3.09 -9.80 1.61
C TRP A 272 4.44 -9.49 0.95
N LEU A 273 4.62 -9.90 -0.30
CA LEU A 273 5.73 -9.44 -1.11
C LEU A 273 5.56 -7.91 -1.35
N PRO A 274 6.62 -7.08 -1.20
CA PRO A 274 6.51 -5.65 -1.41
C PRO A 274 6.11 -5.31 -2.85
N ASN A 275 5.26 -4.29 -3.01
CA ASN A 275 4.94 -3.73 -4.31
C ASN A 275 5.86 -2.54 -4.59
N LEU A 276 6.55 -2.55 -5.73
CA LEU A 276 7.55 -1.55 -6.11
C LEU A 276 7.05 -0.52 -7.14
N GLY A 277 5.75 -0.49 -7.42
CA GLY A 277 5.15 0.37 -8.44
C GLY A 277 5.42 1.87 -8.26
N ASP A 278 5.32 2.37 -7.05
CA ASP A 278 5.67 3.75 -6.67
C ASP A 278 6.95 3.81 -5.82
N GLY A 279 7.63 2.68 -5.63
CA GLY A 279 8.73 2.50 -4.71
C GLY A 279 10.05 3.12 -5.17
N PHE A 280 10.95 3.21 -4.20
CA PHE A 280 12.33 3.70 -4.35
C PHE A 280 13.30 2.54 -4.11
N PRO A 281 13.56 1.70 -5.12
CA PRO A 281 14.22 0.41 -4.92
C PRO A 281 15.61 0.51 -4.32
N HIS A 282 16.38 1.57 -4.60
CA HIS A 282 17.70 1.79 -4.01
C HIS A 282 17.67 2.32 -2.58
N ALA A 283 16.70 3.16 -2.25
CA ALA A 283 16.59 3.80 -0.93
C ALA A 283 15.91 2.88 0.10
N TRP A 284 14.94 2.07 -0.33
CA TRP A 284 14.09 1.29 0.54
C TRP A 284 14.85 0.36 1.51
N PRO A 285 15.88 -0.41 1.10
CA PRO A 285 16.64 -1.23 2.04
C PRO A 285 17.25 -0.43 3.19
N ALA A 286 17.83 0.76 2.91
CA ALA A 286 18.40 1.62 3.93
C ALA A 286 17.33 2.22 4.87
N THR A 287 16.14 2.51 4.36
CA THR A 287 15.00 2.95 5.18
C THR A 287 14.59 1.85 6.16
N ILE A 288 14.49 0.59 5.72
CA ILE A 288 14.22 -0.54 6.61
C ILE A 288 15.31 -0.69 7.66
N ASP A 289 16.60 -0.58 7.27
CA ASP A 289 17.74 -0.65 8.21
C ASP A 289 17.67 0.45 9.27
N ASN A 290 17.21 1.67 8.93
CA ASN A 290 17.00 2.76 9.87
C ASN A 290 15.89 2.44 10.87
N VAL A 291 14.75 1.96 10.40
CA VAL A 291 13.60 1.57 11.24
C VAL A 291 13.95 0.43 12.17
N MET A 292 14.74 -0.53 11.73
CA MET A 292 15.18 -1.68 12.55
C MET A 292 16.08 -1.31 13.71
N ARG A 293 16.52 -0.07 13.85
CA ARG A 293 17.28 0.40 15.05
C ARG A 293 16.38 0.63 16.27
N ALA A 294 15.07 0.84 16.05
CA ALA A 294 14.12 1.02 17.15
C ALA A 294 13.86 -0.29 17.89
N ASP A 295 13.57 -0.22 19.20
CA ASP A 295 13.28 -1.40 20.03
C ASP A 295 11.80 -1.76 19.95
N PHE A 296 11.35 -2.34 18.85
CA PHE A 296 10.01 -2.90 18.69
C PHE A 296 10.01 -4.43 18.76
N LYS A 297 8.85 -4.97 19.11
CA LYS A 297 8.55 -6.41 19.10
C LYS A 297 7.47 -6.74 18.05
N TYR A 298 6.43 -5.93 17.96
CA TYR A 298 5.30 -6.16 17.07
C TYR A 298 5.39 -5.25 15.85
N VAL A 299 5.17 -5.81 14.66
CA VAL A 299 5.05 -5.08 13.40
C VAL A 299 3.63 -5.22 12.88
N LEU A 300 2.94 -4.09 12.73
CA LEU A 300 1.56 -3.95 12.30
C LEU A 300 1.58 -3.41 10.86
N GLY A 301 1.79 -4.31 9.89
CA GLY A 301 1.91 -3.94 8.48
C GLY A 301 0.58 -3.74 7.78
N GLY A 302 0.58 -2.98 6.69
CA GLY A 302 -0.64 -2.71 5.91
C GLY A 302 -1.26 -3.97 5.29
N HIS A 303 -0.49 -5.03 5.09
CA HIS A 303 -0.97 -6.28 4.50
C HIS A 303 -0.43 -7.52 5.21
N GLY A 304 -1.17 -8.62 5.09
CA GLY A 304 -0.80 -9.91 5.67
C GLY A 304 -0.96 -9.96 7.19
N PRO A 305 -0.36 -10.95 7.87
CA PRO A 305 -0.47 -11.10 9.31
C PRO A 305 0.42 -10.13 10.09
N MET A 306 0.03 -9.83 11.34
CA MET A 306 0.90 -9.18 12.32
C MET A 306 2.18 -10.00 12.53
N GLN A 307 3.32 -9.33 12.66
CA GLN A 307 4.60 -9.97 12.95
C GLN A 307 4.97 -9.75 14.42
N SER A 308 5.60 -10.75 15.04
CA SER A 308 6.08 -10.70 16.42
C SER A 308 7.62 -10.70 16.52
N ASP A 309 8.29 -10.57 15.39
CA ASP A 309 9.73 -10.51 15.24
C ASP A 309 10.12 -9.67 14.01
N ARG A 310 11.39 -9.70 13.63
CA ARG A 310 11.96 -8.90 12.53
C ARG A 310 12.24 -9.71 11.26
N VAL A 311 11.89 -11.00 11.24
CA VAL A 311 12.28 -11.92 10.16
C VAL A 311 11.69 -11.49 8.83
N VAL A 312 10.39 -11.17 8.79
CA VAL A 312 9.72 -10.75 7.55
C VAL A 312 10.30 -9.43 7.03
N MET A 313 10.51 -8.46 7.92
CA MET A 313 11.11 -7.16 7.56
C MET A 313 12.54 -7.34 7.00
N THR A 314 13.34 -8.21 7.61
CA THR A 314 14.70 -8.55 7.12
C THR A 314 14.65 -9.23 5.75
N ASN A 315 13.72 -10.18 5.57
CA ASN A 315 13.57 -10.89 4.30
C ASN A 315 13.12 -9.95 3.18
N GLN A 316 12.18 -9.05 3.47
CA GLN A 316 11.71 -8.04 2.54
C GLN A 316 12.83 -7.08 2.14
N ARG A 317 13.60 -6.59 3.09
CA ARG A 317 14.78 -5.75 2.87
C ARG A 317 15.77 -6.44 1.92
N ASN A 318 16.10 -7.71 2.18
CA ASN A 318 17.04 -8.48 1.38
C ASN A 318 16.49 -8.79 -0.02
N TYR A 319 15.19 -9.05 -0.13
CA TYR A 319 14.53 -9.27 -1.42
C TYR A 319 14.61 -8.02 -2.31
N ILE A 320 14.29 -6.86 -1.77
CA ILE A 320 14.35 -5.60 -2.53
C ILE A 320 15.77 -5.33 -3.00
N GLU A 321 16.77 -5.48 -2.13
CA GLU A 321 18.18 -5.26 -2.46
C GLU A 321 18.66 -6.23 -3.55
N GLU A 322 18.39 -7.54 -3.40
CA GLU A 322 18.80 -8.55 -4.38
C GLU A 322 18.14 -8.33 -5.74
N LEU A 323 16.83 -8.13 -5.78
CA LEU A 323 16.11 -7.99 -7.04
C LEU A 323 16.49 -6.68 -7.75
N THR A 324 16.68 -5.59 -7.00
CA THR A 324 17.14 -4.30 -7.55
C THR A 324 18.51 -4.44 -8.20
N GLY A 325 19.47 -5.07 -7.52
CA GLY A 325 20.80 -5.32 -8.09
C GLY A 325 20.75 -6.16 -9.36
N LYS A 326 19.96 -7.25 -9.37
CA LYS A 326 19.79 -8.10 -10.57
C LYS A 326 19.15 -7.36 -11.74
N VAL A 327 18.13 -6.54 -11.49
CA VAL A 327 17.47 -5.75 -12.55
C VAL A 327 18.40 -4.67 -13.08
N GLU A 328 19.17 -4.01 -12.21
CA GLU A 328 20.17 -3.01 -12.61
C GLU A 328 21.27 -3.63 -13.49
N GLU A 329 21.82 -4.77 -13.10
CA GLU A 329 22.80 -5.52 -13.89
C GLU A 329 22.22 -5.97 -15.22
N GLY A 330 20.99 -6.48 -15.24
CA GLY A 330 20.29 -6.86 -16.46
C GLY A 330 20.07 -5.69 -17.41
N LYS A 331 19.66 -4.52 -16.90
CA LYS A 331 19.50 -3.28 -17.68
C LYS A 331 20.83 -2.82 -18.29
N LYS A 332 21.93 -2.85 -17.51
CA LYS A 332 23.28 -2.56 -18.00
C LYS A 332 23.74 -3.55 -19.08
N ALA A 333 23.34 -4.81 -18.99
CA ALA A 333 23.61 -5.85 -19.99
C ALA A 333 22.70 -5.79 -21.23
N GLY A 334 21.76 -4.85 -21.29
CA GLY A 334 20.82 -4.68 -22.41
C GLY A 334 19.69 -5.70 -22.44
N LEU A 335 19.39 -6.38 -21.33
CA LEU A 335 18.27 -7.32 -21.24
C LEU A 335 16.94 -6.56 -21.26
N THR A 336 15.95 -7.11 -21.94
CA THR A 336 14.56 -6.67 -21.86
C THR A 336 13.92 -7.13 -20.54
N VAL A 337 12.82 -6.48 -20.13
CA VAL A 337 12.03 -6.91 -18.96
C VAL A 337 11.60 -8.38 -19.08
N ALA A 338 11.12 -8.80 -20.26
CA ALA A 338 10.71 -10.19 -20.49
C ALA A 338 11.87 -11.20 -20.29
N GLN A 339 13.07 -10.87 -20.80
CA GLN A 339 14.25 -11.71 -20.57
C GLN A 339 14.68 -11.77 -19.09
N MET A 340 14.47 -10.70 -18.34
CA MET A 340 14.73 -10.68 -16.90
C MET A 340 13.69 -11.52 -16.14
N GLN A 341 12.42 -11.44 -16.50
CA GLN A 341 11.34 -12.25 -15.91
C GLN A 341 11.55 -13.76 -16.14
N GLU A 342 12.07 -14.16 -17.28
CA GLU A 342 12.46 -15.55 -17.54
C GLU A 342 13.65 -16.01 -16.67
N ARG A 343 14.56 -15.10 -16.31
CA ARG A 343 15.79 -15.42 -15.56
C ARG A 343 15.64 -15.29 -14.05
N PHE A 344 14.89 -14.28 -13.58
CA PHE A 344 14.78 -13.94 -12.17
C PHE A 344 13.47 -14.52 -11.62
N THR A 345 13.45 -15.83 -11.48
CA THR A 345 12.31 -16.59 -10.94
C THR A 345 12.36 -16.66 -9.41
N VAL A 346 11.24 -17.00 -8.78
CA VAL A 346 11.18 -17.28 -7.34
C VAL A 346 12.31 -18.22 -6.91
N ALA A 347 12.56 -19.28 -7.66
CA ALA A 347 13.61 -20.25 -7.36
C ALA A 347 15.05 -19.73 -7.57
N SER A 348 15.24 -18.63 -8.30
CA SER A 348 16.56 -18.04 -8.56
C SER A 348 16.95 -16.94 -7.55
N LEU A 349 16.02 -16.52 -6.69
CA LEU A 349 16.22 -15.45 -5.71
C LEU A 349 16.55 -16.04 -4.34
N ARG A 350 17.80 -15.86 -3.90
CA ARG A 350 18.28 -16.36 -2.59
C ARG A 350 17.54 -15.75 -1.41
N SER A 351 17.13 -14.50 -1.53
CA SER A 351 16.35 -13.81 -0.50
C SER A 351 14.98 -14.44 -0.27
N LEU A 352 14.37 -15.04 -1.30
CA LEU A 352 13.11 -15.76 -1.18
C LEU A 352 13.31 -17.17 -0.58
N GLU A 353 14.44 -17.82 -0.83
CA GLU A 353 14.80 -19.09 -0.20
C GLU A 353 15.13 -18.91 1.30
N SER A 354 15.79 -17.80 1.64
CA SER A 354 16.23 -17.50 3.00
C SER A 354 15.06 -17.46 3.98
N ASN A 355 15.24 -18.09 5.16
CA ASN A 355 14.23 -18.15 6.22
C ASN A 355 12.86 -18.67 5.75
N HIS A 356 12.81 -19.49 4.71
CA HIS A 356 11.57 -20.01 4.12
C HIS A 356 10.60 -18.90 3.69
N TYR A 357 11.12 -17.77 3.21
CA TYR A 357 10.30 -16.60 2.91
C TYR A 357 9.30 -16.88 1.77
N ALA A 358 9.71 -17.57 0.70
CA ALA A 358 8.81 -17.98 -0.38
C ALA A 358 7.67 -18.88 0.12
N GLU A 359 7.96 -19.81 1.03
CA GLU A 359 6.94 -20.70 1.63
C GLU A 359 5.95 -19.91 2.49
N PHE A 360 6.47 -18.95 3.28
CA PHE A 360 5.64 -18.04 4.07
C PHE A 360 4.68 -17.24 3.17
N LEU A 361 5.19 -16.60 2.10
CA LEU A 361 4.40 -15.82 1.15
C LEU A 361 3.35 -16.68 0.44
N THR A 362 3.75 -17.85 -0.08
CA THR A 362 2.84 -18.78 -0.75
C THR A 362 1.69 -19.23 0.17
N ARG A 363 1.98 -19.52 1.45
CA ARG A 363 0.95 -19.91 2.43
C ARG A 363 -0.04 -18.78 2.69
N ILE A 364 0.41 -17.52 2.74
CA ILE A 364 -0.47 -16.36 2.93
C ILE A 364 -1.33 -16.12 1.69
N GLN A 365 -0.74 -16.22 0.50
CA GLN A 365 -1.45 -16.06 -0.77
C GLN A 365 -2.48 -17.16 -1.02
N ALA A 366 -2.19 -18.40 -0.65
CA ALA A 366 -3.11 -19.54 -0.82
C ALA A 366 -4.47 -19.35 -0.14
N GLY A 367 -4.55 -18.50 0.90
CA GLY A 367 -5.81 -18.13 1.54
C GLY A 367 -6.66 -17.10 0.75
N GLY A 368 -6.14 -16.51 -0.32
CA GLY A 368 -6.77 -15.39 -1.01
C GLY A 368 -6.87 -15.47 -2.54
N HIS A 369 -6.28 -16.49 -3.17
CA HIS A 369 -6.35 -16.64 -4.62
C HIS A 369 -7.31 -17.75 -5.06
N PRO A 370 -8.27 -17.43 -5.97
CA PRO A 370 -9.06 -18.48 -6.60
C PRO A 370 -8.20 -19.31 -7.57
N SER A 371 -8.45 -20.60 -7.60
CA SER A 371 -7.87 -21.56 -8.55
C SER A 371 -8.32 -21.37 -10.01
N PHE A 372 -8.87 -20.20 -10.36
CA PHE A 372 -9.41 -19.89 -11.68
C PHE A 372 -8.46 -19.00 -12.52
N SER A 373 -7.20 -18.88 -12.13
CA SER A 373 -6.23 -18.15 -12.96
C SER A 373 -5.81 -19.04 -14.13
N ASP A 374 -6.00 -18.53 -15.35
CA ASP A 374 -5.51 -19.18 -16.58
C ASP A 374 -4.00 -19.00 -16.78
N ALA A 375 -3.29 -18.52 -15.73
CA ALA A 375 -1.85 -18.25 -15.81
C ALA A 375 -1.02 -19.50 -15.55
N ASP A 376 -0.05 -19.74 -16.42
CA ASP A 376 0.96 -20.80 -16.29
C ASP A 376 1.95 -20.54 -15.11
N THR A 377 1.80 -19.43 -14.39
CA THR A 377 2.69 -18.97 -13.30
C THR A 377 1.99 -19.04 -11.95
N THR A 378 2.77 -19.17 -10.87
CA THR A 378 2.23 -19.04 -9.51
C THR A 378 1.98 -17.58 -9.16
N PRO A 379 1.02 -17.25 -8.29
CA PRO A 379 0.78 -15.87 -7.84
C PRO A 379 2.05 -15.16 -7.34
N LEU A 380 2.92 -15.86 -6.63
CA LEU A 380 4.19 -15.31 -6.14
C LEU A 380 5.15 -14.97 -7.31
N GLN A 381 5.19 -15.80 -8.36
CA GLN A 381 6.00 -15.50 -9.54
C GLN A 381 5.45 -14.28 -10.30
N ASP A 382 4.13 -14.11 -10.34
CA ASP A 382 3.52 -12.94 -10.96
C ASP A 382 3.87 -11.65 -10.20
N ASP A 383 3.89 -11.69 -8.86
CA ASP A 383 4.34 -10.57 -8.03
C ASP A 383 5.83 -10.25 -8.29
N VAL A 384 6.70 -11.27 -8.39
CA VAL A 384 8.12 -11.08 -8.76
C VAL A 384 8.24 -10.46 -10.15
N ASN A 385 7.48 -10.94 -11.12
CA ASN A 385 7.46 -10.43 -12.50
C ASN A 385 7.00 -8.96 -12.54
N GLY A 386 6.00 -8.61 -11.72
CA GLY A 386 5.56 -7.24 -11.50
C GLY A 386 6.68 -6.36 -10.98
N ASN A 387 7.34 -6.80 -9.91
CA ASN A 387 8.43 -6.07 -9.28
C ASN A 387 9.64 -5.87 -10.21
N ILE A 388 9.99 -6.85 -11.06
CA ILE A 388 11.04 -6.69 -12.09
C ILE A 388 10.72 -5.51 -13.01
N ARG A 389 9.49 -5.44 -13.52
CA ARG A 389 9.04 -4.35 -14.39
C ARG A 389 9.08 -3.01 -13.67
N ASP A 390 8.61 -2.98 -12.43
CA ASP A 390 8.50 -1.76 -11.64
C ASP A 390 9.88 -1.24 -11.23
N ILE A 391 10.80 -2.10 -10.81
CA ILE A 391 12.19 -1.73 -10.55
C ILE A 391 12.84 -1.21 -11.83
N PHE A 392 12.70 -1.90 -12.96
CA PHE A 392 13.28 -1.48 -14.24
C PHE A 392 12.89 -0.04 -14.61
N LYS A 393 11.63 0.34 -14.31
CA LYS A 393 11.08 1.68 -14.51
C LYS A 393 11.60 2.69 -13.49
N ASN A 394 11.77 2.26 -12.23
CA ASN A 394 12.01 3.13 -11.08
C ASN A 394 13.50 3.19 -10.65
N LEU A 395 14.43 2.56 -11.38
CA LEU A 395 15.87 2.53 -11.02
C LEU A 395 16.48 3.92 -10.79
N ASP A 396 16.01 4.93 -11.52
CA ASP A 396 16.56 6.29 -11.47
C ASP A 396 15.84 7.16 -10.41
N ARG A 397 14.91 6.60 -9.62
CA ARG A 397 14.29 7.29 -8.48
C ARG A 397 15.25 7.35 -7.30
N VAL A 398 15.51 8.56 -6.84
CA VAL A 398 16.44 8.88 -5.74
C VAL A 398 15.67 9.41 -4.54
#